data_be0dd41231c98f14f5261e7ddcbaaf50
#
_entry.id   be0dd41231c98f14f5261e7ddcbaaf50
#
_cell.length_a   1.000
_cell.length_b   1.000
_cell.length_c   1.000
_cell.angle_alpha   90.00
_cell.angle_beta   90.00
_cell.angle_gamma   90.00
#
_symmetry.space_group_name_H-M   'P 1'
#
loop_
_entity.id
_entity.type
_entity.pdbx_description
1 polymer ?
#
loop_
_entity_poly.entity_id
_entity_poly.type
_entity_poly.pdbx_seq_one_letter_code
_entity_poly.pdbx_strand_id
1 'polypeptide(L)'
;MARKIKVRFSGRFYLTMLVLLGIVVALVLIIPSGGGGTLRNATMEAKLMPETVIIRNESTVAVDKFDMVDHLVDEGASVNAEVPVATVYKWGYSSELAQSLVTIQQKIYEKQLSILDGIESTELTSVNGQIAELKSKIVSNVSEGGDDDLLELERSMKELLNQRTVYLKNSVQADVELNSLYSEETAKLAQIAEYTSTVNAKMTGLVSFYFDGYELVLNGEKLDVVSADVIKLSLIHISEPTRRS
;
A
#
# COMPACT_ATOMS: atom_id res chain seq x y z
N MET A 1 46.19 -92.94 50.79
CA MET A 1 47.28 -92.82 49.78
C MET A 1 46.65 -92.55 48.42
N ALA A 2 46.68 -91.32 47.90
CA ALA A 2 46.12 -90.99 46.62
C ALA A 2 47.21 -91.21 45.53
N ARG A 3 46.94 -92.12 44.64
CA ARG A 3 47.77 -92.43 43.48
C ARG A 3 47.64 -91.26 42.44
N LYS A 4 48.74 -90.49 42.24
CA LYS A 4 48.87 -89.54 41.20
C LYS A 4 49.01 -90.27 39.86
N ILE A 5 47.97 -90.22 39.04
CA ILE A 5 48.01 -90.74 37.68
C ILE A 5 48.70 -89.66 36.80
N LYS A 6 49.89 -89.94 36.33
CA LYS A 6 50.63 -89.15 35.34
C LYS A 6 50.06 -89.50 33.96
N VAL A 7 49.17 -88.63 33.45
CA VAL A 7 48.72 -88.75 32.07
C VAL A 7 49.81 -88.23 31.16
N ARG A 8 50.37 -89.03 30.30
CA ARG A 8 51.36 -88.68 29.27
C ARG A 8 50.52 -88.47 27.96
N PHE A 9 50.34 -87.19 27.55
CA PHE A 9 49.76 -86.91 26.28
C PHE A 9 50.72 -87.22 25.16
N SER A 10 50.23 -87.87 24.07
CA SER A 10 51.05 -88.21 22.92
C SER A 10 51.25 -86.99 22.03
N GLY A 11 52.34 -86.94 21.24
CA GLY A 11 52.64 -85.84 20.37
C GLY A 11 51.52 -85.50 19.39
N ARG A 12 50.67 -86.51 19.06
CA ARG A 12 49.46 -86.32 18.25
C ARG A 12 48.38 -85.42 18.98
N PHE A 13 48.26 -85.53 20.28
CA PHE A 13 47.34 -84.72 21.09
C PHE A 13 47.74 -83.23 21.05
N TYR A 14 49.05 -82.94 21.12
CA TYR A 14 49.49 -81.55 21.02
C TYR A 14 49.28 -80.99 19.63
N LEU A 15 49.45 -81.82 18.58
CA LEU A 15 49.23 -81.41 17.22
C LEU A 15 47.70 -81.14 16.95
N THR A 16 46.85 -82.01 17.47
CA THR A 16 45.33 -81.75 17.32
C THR A 16 44.94 -80.57 18.12
N MET A 17 45.50 -80.30 19.28
CA MET A 17 45.18 -79.14 20.09
C MET A 17 45.65 -77.82 19.41
N LEU A 18 46.84 -77.87 18.77
CA LEU A 18 47.38 -76.78 18.02
C LEU A 18 46.50 -76.42 16.78
N VAL A 19 46.04 -77.46 16.10
CA VAL A 19 45.10 -77.27 14.92
C VAL A 19 43.74 -76.69 15.43
N LEU A 20 43.25 -77.18 16.56
CA LEU A 20 41.97 -76.71 17.10
C LEU A 20 42.12 -75.28 17.59
N LEU A 21 43.23 -74.87 18.19
CA LEU A 21 43.53 -73.54 18.58
C LEU A 21 43.62 -72.60 17.34
N GLY A 22 44.30 -73.08 16.28
CA GLY A 22 44.37 -72.35 15.01
C GLY A 22 43.02 -72.08 14.40
N ILE A 23 42.09 -73.11 14.46
CA ILE A 23 40.71 -72.93 13.97
C ILE A 23 39.96 -71.89 14.83
N VAL A 24 40.09 -71.88 16.11
CA VAL A 24 39.43 -70.94 17.00
C VAL A 24 39.97 -69.53 16.75
N VAL A 25 41.28 -69.34 16.57
CA VAL A 25 41.87 -68.04 16.24
C VAL A 25 41.36 -67.58 14.86
N ALA A 26 41.35 -68.50 13.90
CA ALA A 26 40.83 -68.17 12.58
C ALA A 26 39.31 -67.73 12.61
N LEU A 27 38.50 -68.42 13.40
CA LEU A 27 37.08 -68.08 13.60
C LEU A 27 36.94 -66.72 14.28
N VAL A 28 37.78 -66.38 15.28
CA VAL A 28 37.72 -65.06 15.92
C VAL A 28 38.15 -63.94 14.97
N LEU A 29 39.10 -64.24 14.05
CA LEU A 29 39.54 -63.27 13.07
C LEU A 29 38.59 -63.12 11.89
N ILE A 30 37.84 -64.18 11.56
CA ILE A 30 36.87 -64.17 10.44
C ILE A 30 35.47 -63.64 10.86
N ILE A 31 35.13 -63.80 12.15
CA ILE A 31 33.88 -63.18 12.64
C ILE A 31 34.11 -61.66 12.64
N PRO A 32 33.49 -60.91 11.68
CA PRO A 32 33.62 -59.48 11.70
C PRO A 32 33.09 -59.02 13.05
N SER A 33 33.92 -58.40 13.86
CA SER A 33 33.45 -57.65 15.02
C SER A 33 32.38 -56.70 14.52
N GLY A 34 31.14 -57.02 14.81
CA GLY A 34 29.98 -56.25 14.38
C GLY A 34 30.24 -54.80 14.77
N GLY A 35 30.54 -54.01 13.78
CA GLY A 35 30.66 -52.58 13.96
C GLY A 35 29.32 -52.09 14.48
N GLY A 36 29.24 -51.80 15.75
CA GLY A 36 28.10 -51.11 16.32
C GLY A 36 27.96 -49.75 15.64
N GLY A 37 27.15 -49.69 14.63
CA GLY A 37 26.77 -48.42 14.03
C GLY A 37 25.99 -47.62 15.07
N THR A 38 26.58 -46.55 15.55
CA THR A 38 25.84 -45.56 16.34
C THR A 38 24.83 -44.94 15.43
N LEU A 39 23.56 -45.21 15.65
CA LEU A 39 22.46 -44.45 15.03
C LEU A 39 22.59 -43.01 15.51
N ARG A 40 23.06 -42.13 14.61
CA ARG A 40 22.96 -40.69 14.83
C ARG A 40 21.51 -40.32 14.59
N ASN A 41 20.93 -39.57 15.53
CA ASN A 41 19.65 -38.91 15.28
C ASN A 41 19.82 -38.02 14.05
N ALA A 42 19.21 -38.40 12.93
CA ALA A 42 19.12 -37.57 11.75
C ALA A 42 17.85 -36.76 11.89
N THR A 43 18.01 -35.45 12.06
CA THR A 43 16.89 -34.49 11.92
C THR A 43 16.60 -34.37 10.44
N MET A 44 15.44 -34.81 10.01
CA MET A 44 14.97 -34.63 8.66
C MET A 44 14.27 -33.27 8.59
N GLU A 45 14.97 -32.25 8.10
CA GLU A 45 14.35 -30.96 7.82
C GLU A 45 13.71 -31.02 6.42
N ALA A 46 12.40 -31.06 6.36
CA ALA A 46 11.68 -30.80 5.12
C ALA A 46 11.47 -29.29 4.98
N LYS A 47 12.25 -28.62 4.14
CA LYS A 47 11.99 -27.24 3.73
C LYS A 47 10.90 -27.25 2.67
N LEU A 48 9.70 -26.92 3.09
CA LEU A 48 8.61 -26.59 2.18
C LEU A 48 8.73 -25.09 1.85
N MET A 49 8.82 -24.76 0.59
CA MET A 49 8.68 -23.41 0.07
C MET A 49 7.31 -23.32 -0.62
N PRO A 50 6.23 -23.08 0.14
CA PRO A 50 4.92 -22.93 -0.47
C PRO A 50 4.88 -21.60 -1.21
N GLU A 51 4.33 -21.61 -2.41
CA GLU A 51 3.87 -20.38 -3.03
C GLU A 51 2.63 -19.92 -2.27
N THR A 52 2.66 -18.68 -1.79
CA THR A 52 1.57 -18.08 -1.04
C THR A 52 1.03 -16.87 -1.80
N VAL A 53 -0.27 -16.71 -1.80
CA VAL A 53 -0.95 -15.56 -2.38
C VAL A 53 -1.65 -14.83 -1.25
N ILE A 54 -1.45 -13.52 -1.19
CA ILE A 54 -2.13 -12.66 -0.21
C ILE A 54 -3.47 -12.28 -0.83
N ILE A 55 -4.55 -12.64 -0.15
CA ILE A 55 -5.90 -12.25 -0.51
C ILE A 55 -6.27 -11.06 0.38
N ARG A 56 -6.63 -9.94 -0.25
CA ARG A 56 -7.01 -8.72 0.44
C ARG A 56 -8.53 -8.57 0.41
N ASN A 57 -9.10 -8.00 1.46
CA ASN A 57 -10.50 -7.60 1.45
C ASN A 57 -10.57 -6.18 0.88
N GLU A 58 -10.88 -6.07 -0.39
CA GLU A 58 -10.87 -4.82 -1.14
C GLU A 58 -12.25 -4.50 -1.70
N SER A 59 -12.62 -3.22 -1.64
CA SER A 59 -13.81 -2.72 -2.28
C SER A 59 -13.44 -1.70 -3.33
N THR A 60 -13.66 -2.02 -4.59
CA THR A 60 -13.42 -1.10 -5.70
C THR A 60 -14.59 -0.14 -5.88
N VAL A 61 -14.28 1.12 -6.19
CA VAL A 61 -15.25 2.11 -6.61
C VAL A 61 -15.08 2.35 -8.10
N ALA A 62 -16.05 1.91 -8.89
CA ALA A 62 -16.06 2.19 -10.33
C ALA A 62 -16.59 3.61 -10.56
N VAL A 63 -15.90 4.35 -11.39
CA VAL A 63 -16.31 5.69 -11.84
C VAL A 63 -16.42 5.69 -13.36
N ASP A 64 -17.59 6.08 -13.84
CA ASP A 64 -17.85 6.14 -15.28
C ASP A 64 -17.34 7.46 -15.89
N LYS A 65 -16.62 7.35 -17.02
CA LYS A 65 -16.28 8.44 -17.95
C LYS A 65 -15.81 9.73 -17.28
N PHE A 66 -14.65 9.68 -16.68
CA PHE A 66 -13.98 10.84 -16.11
C PHE A 66 -12.81 11.28 -16.99
N ASP A 67 -12.45 12.56 -16.87
CA ASP A 67 -11.32 13.17 -17.57
C ASP A 67 -10.18 13.45 -16.58
N MET A 68 -10.53 13.85 -15.36
CA MET A 68 -9.56 14.19 -14.31
C MET A 68 -10.06 13.70 -12.95
N VAL A 69 -9.12 13.33 -12.08
CA VAL A 69 -9.36 12.97 -10.68
C VAL A 69 -8.52 13.87 -9.78
N ASP A 70 -9.14 14.45 -8.78
CA ASP A 70 -8.48 15.17 -7.68
C ASP A 70 -8.52 14.30 -6.42
N HIS A 71 -7.36 13.90 -5.92
CA HIS A 71 -7.25 13.05 -4.74
C HIS A 71 -7.38 13.90 -3.47
N LEU A 72 -8.38 13.58 -2.65
CA LEU A 72 -8.63 14.27 -1.37
C LEU A 72 -7.84 13.70 -0.21
N VAL A 73 -7.30 12.49 -0.38
CA VAL A 73 -6.47 11.78 0.60
C VAL A 73 -5.23 11.23 -0.08
N ASP A 74 -4.20 10.89 0.71
CA ASP A 74 -2.96 10.31 0.19
C ASP A 74 -3.11 8.83 -0.10
N GLU A 75 -2.25 8.30 -0.97
CA GLU A 75 -2.07 6.86 -1.16
C GLU A 75 -1.70 6.22 0.19
N GLY A 76 -2.38 5.13 0.54
CA GLY A 76 -2.18 4.45 1.82
C GLY A 76 -2.81 5.14 3.03
N ALA A 77 -3.56 6.23 2.85
CA ALA A 77 -4.25 6.88 3.94
C ALA A 77 -5.33 5.98 4.56
N SER A 78 -5.43 6.01 5.89
CA SER A 78 -6.50 5.32 6.61
C SER A 78 -7.75 6.20 6.65
N VAL A 79 -8.85 5.68 6.12
CA VAL A 79 -10.14 6.38 6.08
C VAL A 79 -11.26 5.54 6.68
N ASN A 80 -12.29 6.21 7.17
CA ASN A 80 -13.53 5.55 7.56
C ASN A 80 -14.47 5.43 6.36
N ALA A 81 -15.45 4.54 6.46
CA ALA A 81 -16.54 4.46 5.48
C ALA A 81 -17.23 5.82 5.30
N GLU A 82 -17.72 6.09 4.11
CA GLU A 82 -18.42 7.32 3.69
C GLU A 82 -17.55 8.60 3.67
N VAL A 83 -16.27 8.53 4.00
CA VAL A 83 -15.35 9.68 3.89
C VAL A 83 -15.03 9.93 2.42
N PRO A 84 -15.09 11.20 1.94
CA PRO A 84 -14.64 11.56 0.60
C PRO A 84 -13.16 11.26 0.39
N VAL A 85 -12.83 10.52 -0.68
CA VAL A 85 -11.44 10.13 -1.01
C VAL A 85 -10.94 10.77 -2.30
N ALA A 86 -11.85 11.10 -3.21
CA ALA A 86 -11.50 11.76 -4.46
C ALA A 86 -12.68 12.57 -5.01
N THR A 87 -12.36 13.57 -5.81
CA THR A 87 -13.32 14.27 -6.69
C THR A 87 -13.01 13.90 -8.13
N VAL A 88 -14.04 13.51 -8.86
CA VAL A 88 -13.92 13.10 -10.26
C VAL A 88 -14.59 14.14 -11.13
N TYR A 89 -13.92 14.54 -12.19
CA TYR A 89 -14.40 15.50 -13.16
C TYR A 89 -14.82 14.76 -14.44
N LYS A 90 -16.09 14.90 -14.80
CA LYS A 90 -16.66 14.28 -15.99
C LYS A 90 -16.21 14.98 -17.27
N TRP A 91 -16.34 14.31 -18.37
CA TRP A 91 -16.14 14.88 -19.70
C TRP A 91 -16.98 16.14 -19.89
N GLY A 92 -16.34 17.22 -20.40
CA GLY A 92 -16.95 18.53 -20.59
C GLY A 92 -16.62 19.54 -19.49
N TYR A 93 -15.94 19.12 -18.43
CA TYR A 93 -15.30 20.07 -17.51
C TYR A 93 -14.17 20.80 -18.25
N SER A 94 -14.22 22.11 -18.28
CA SER A 94 -13.21 22.90 -18.99
C SER A 94 -12.40 23.75 -18.03
N SER A 95 -11.13 23.98 -18.40
CA SER A 95 -10.23 24.88 -17.68
C SER A 95 -10.76 26.32 -17.66
N GLU A 96 -11.52 26.74 -18.68
CA GLU A 96 -12.14 28.07 -18.76
C GLU A 96 -13.22 28.23 -17.69
N LEU A 97 -13.96 27.14 -17.37
CA LEU A 97 -14.97 27.17 -16.32
C LEU A 97 -14.30 27.35 -14.94
N ALA A 98 -13.23 26.61 -14.68
CA ALA A 98 -12.42 26.78 -13.47
C ALA A 98 -11.84 28.19 -13.38
N GLN A 99 -11.25 28.69 -14.46
CA GLN A 99 -10.66 30.03 -14.52
C GLN A 99 -11.72 31.13 -14.31
N SER A 100 -12.93 30.94 -14.83
CA SER A 100 -14.03 31.90 -14.61
C SER A 100 -14.43 31.99 -13.14
N LEU A 101 -14.46 30.85 -12.42
CA LEU A 101 -14.71 30.83 -10.98
C LEU A 101 -13.61 31.57 -10.22
N VAL A 102 -12.35 31.29 -10.51
CA VAL A 102 -11.19 31.99 -9.89
C VAL A 102 -11.29 33.51 -10.12
N THR A 103 -11.69 33.93 -11.32
CA THR A 103 -11.84 35.35 -11.65
C THR A 103 -12.96 36.01 -10.83
N ILE A 104 -14.08 35.32 -10.62
CA ILE A 104 -15.17 35.83 -9.77
C ILE A 104 -14.72 35.89 -8.32
N GLN A 105 -14.07 34.87 -7.82
CA GLN A 105 -13.53 34.85 -6.43
C GLN A 105 -12.50 35.95 -6.20
N GLN A 106 -11.68 36.24 -7.18
CA GLN A 106 -10.75 37.39 -7.11
C GLN A 106 -11.49 38.73 -7.01
N LYS A 107 -12.55 38.95 -7.82
CA LYS A 107 -13.38 40.15 -7.74
C LYS A 107 -14.10 40.28 -6.39
N ILE A 108 -14.60 39.16 -5.86
CA ILE A 108 -15.18 39.13 -4.52
C ILE A 108 -14.16 39.59 -3.47
N TYR A 109 -12.96 39.02 -3.52
CA TYR A 109 -11.87 39.38 -2.61
C TYR A 109 -11.51 40.87 -2.69
N GLU A 110 -11.31 41.40 -3.90
CA GLU A 110 -11.00 42.81 -4.12
C GLU A 110 -12.12 43.74 -3.60
N LYS A 111 -13.38 43.37 -3.85
CA LYS A 111 -14.54 44.11 -3.35
C LYS A 111 -14.63 44.06 -1.82
N GLN A 112 -14.40 42.90 -1.21
CA GLN A 112 -14.36 42.77 0.25
C GLN A 112 -13.28 43.64 0.85
N LEU A 113 -12.08 43.68 0.28
CA LEU A 113 -11.00 44.57 0.72
C LEU A 113 -11.37 46.04 0.61
N SER A 114 -12.04 46.44 -0.48
CA SER A 114 -12.47 47.84 -0.67
C SER A 114 -13.51 48.27 0.36
N ILE A 115 -14.36 47.37 0.85
CA ILE A 115 -15.33 47.64 1.92
C ILE A 115 -14.63 47.75 3.29
N LEU A 116 -13.57 46.95 3.49
CA LEU A 116 -12.75 46.99 4.70
C LEU A 116 -11.72 48.10 4.73
N ASP A 117 -11.71 48.99 3.73
CA ASP A 117 -10.71 50.05 3.57
C ASP A 117 -10.49 50.82 4.88
N GLY A 118 -9.22 50.80 5.34
CA GLY A 118 -8.81 51.42 6.62
C GLY A 118 -9.01 50.56 7.88
N ILE A 119 -9.53 49.33 7.78
CA ILE A 119 -9.63 48.40 8.93
C ILE A 119 -8.45 47.43 8.85
N GLU A 120 -7.36 47.71 9.60
CA GLU A 120 -6.26 46.75 9.74
C GLU A 120 -6.68 45.58 10.63
N SER A 121 -6.80 44.40 10.07
CA SER A 121 -7.02 43.15 10.79
C SER A 121 -5.73 42.37 10.91
N THR A 122 -5.26 42.14 12.10
CA THR A 122 -4.10 41.32 12.42
C THR A 122 -4.28 39.89 11.87
N GLU A 123 -5.51 39.36 11.93
CA GLU A 123 -5.84 38.03 11.45
C GLU A 123 -5.73 37.93 9.93
N LEU A 124 -6.30 38.89 9.20
CA LEU A 124 -6.21 38.93 7.74
C LEU A 124 -4.77 39.10 7.28
N THR A 125 -3.98 39.95 7.94
CA THR A 125 -2.56 40.15 7.66
C THR A 125 -1.77 38.87 7.86
N SER A 126 -2.03 38.14 8.97
CA SER A 126 -1.39 36.87 9.27
C SER A 126 -1.70 35.80 8.21
N VAL A 127 -2.98 35.61 7.87
CA VAL A 127 -3.40 34.61 6.85
C VAL A 127 -2.82 34.95 5.47
N ASN A 128 -2.85 36.23 5.06
CA ASN A 128 -2.25 36.65 3.79
C ASN A 128 -0.72 36.46 3.77
N GLY A 129 -0.04 36.66 4.89
CA GLY A 129 1.38 36.33 5.03
C GLY A 129 1.67 34.86 4.82
N GLN A 130 0.90 33.98 5.45
CA GLN A 130 1.03 32.52 5.29
C GLN A 130 0.72 32.08 3.84
N ILE A 131 -0.30 32.66 3.19
CA ILE A 131 -0.61 32.40 1.80
C ILE A 131 0.56 32.82 0.89
N ALA A 132 1.17 33.98 1.12
CA ALA A 132 2.30 34.46 0.34
C ALA A 132 3.55 33.57 0.50
N GLU A 133 3.83 33.13 1.73
CA GLU A 133 4.92 32.20 2.01
C GLU A 133 4.71 30.85 1.33
N LEU A 134 3.51 30.27 1.50
CA LEU A 134 3.16 29.00 0.89
C LEU A 134 3.17 29.06 -0.65
N LYS A 135 2.69 30.17 -1.23
CA LYS A 135 2.78 30.40 -2.66
C LYS A 135 4.23 30.41 -3.16
N SER A 136 5.12 31.09 -2.42
CA SER A 136 6.55 31.13 -2.75
C SER A 136 7.16 29.73 -2.69
N LYS A 137 6.78 28.93 -1.68
CA LYS A 137 7.23 27.56 -1.51
C LYS A 137 6.77 26.65 -2.66
N ILE A 138 5.50 26.76 -3.07
CA ILE A 138 4.96 25.99 -4.22
C ILE A 138 5.71 26.37 -5.51
N VAL A 139 5.91 27.67 -5.76
CA VAL A 139 6.61 28.13 -6.97
C VAL A 139 8.06 27.64 -7.00
N SER A 140 8.78 27.72 -5.87
CA SER A 140 10.15 27.20 -5.77
C SER A 140 10.19 25.69 -5.99
N ASN A 141 9.28 24.93 -5.37
CA ASN A 141 9.21 23.48 -5.51
C ASN A 141 8.95 23.04 -6.96
N VAL A 142 8.03 23.73 -7.66
CA VAL A 142 7.71 23.43 -9.07
C VAL A 142 8.83 23.85 -10.03
N SER A 143 9.49 24.99 -9.78
CA SER A 143 10.51 25.54 -10.69
C SER A 143 11.90 24.94 -10.49
N GLU A 144 12.25 24.57 -9.28
CA GLU A 144 13.59 24.11 -8.90
C GLU A 144 13.66 22.59 -8.67
N GLY A 145 12.52 21.88 -8.75
CA GLY A 145 12.43 20.44 -8.53
C GLY A 145 12.63 20.06 -7.07
N GLY A 146 11.95 20.75 -6.16
CA GLY A 146 11.98 20.46 -4.73
C GLY A 146 11.35 19.12 -4.37
N ASP A 147 11.70 18.58 -3.20
CA ASP A 147 11.23 17.27 -2.68
C ASP A 147 9.95 17.40 -1.82
N ASP A 148 9.37 18.59 -1.69
CA ASP A 148 8.15 18.76 -0.90
C ASP A 148 6.93 18.11 -1.58
N ASP A 149 6.04 17.53 -0.80
CA ASP A 149 4.79 16.98 -1.30
C ASP A 149 3.86 18.10 -1.81
N LEU A 150 3.73 18.20 -3.14
CA LEU A 150 2.89 19.20 -3.79
C LEU A 150 1.42 19.06 -3.41
N LEU A 151 0.95 17.85 -3.14
CA LEU A 151 -0.45 17.59 -2.75
C LEU A 151 -0.73 18.16 -1.35
N GLU A 152 0.21 17.99 -0.42
CA GLU A 152 0.12 18.58 0.93
C GLU A 152 0.17 20.11 0.87
N LEU A 153 1.05 20.68 0.05
CA LEU A 153 1.12 22.13 -0.16
C LEU A 153 -0.16 22.69 -0.76
N GLU A 154 -0.78 21.99 -1.72
CA GLU A 154 -2.05 22.36 -2.32
C GLU A 154 -3.20 22.33 -1.30
N ARG A 155 -3.28 21.28 -0.47
CA ARG A 155 -4.28 21.20 0.61
C ARG A 155 -4.11 22.33 1.61
N SER A 156 -2.89 22.61 2.02
CA SER A 156 -2.58 23.72 2.93
C SER A 156 -2.99 25.07 2.31
N MET A 157 -2.77 25.26 1.01
CA MET A 157 -3.19 26.46 0.30
C MET A 157 -4.73 26.57 0.26
N LYS A 158 -5.43 25.49 -0.07
CA LYS A 158 -6.90 25.45 -0.07
C LYS A 158 -7.47 25.81 1.32
N GLU A 159 -6.87 25.29 2.37
CA GLU A 159 -7.27 25.59 3.76
C GLU A 159 -7.08 27.06 4.13
N LEU A 160 -5.91 27.64 3.84
CA LEU A 160 -5.65 29.07 4.10
C LEU A 160 -6.56 29.99 3.28
N LEU A 161 -6.83 29.66 2.01
CA LEU A 161 -7.77 30.40 1.18
C LEU A 161 -9.21 30.32 1.72
N ASN A 162 -9.60 29.16 2.22
CA ASN A 162 -10.91 28.97 2.88
C ASN A 162 -11.01 29.79 4.17
N GLN A 163 -9.99 29.75 5.04
CA GLN A 163 -9.94 30.54 6.26
C GLN A 163 -10.07 32.03 5.94
N ARG A 164 -9.33 32.54 4.96
CA ARG A 164 -9.44 33.92 4.49
C ARG A 164 -10.85 34.26 4.02
N THR A 165 -11.44 33.38 3.22
CA THR A 165 -12.80 33.56 2.66
C THR A 165 -13.85 33.62 3.77
N VAL A 166 -13.79 32.70 4.73
CA VAL A 166 -14.70 32.66 5.87
C VAL A 166 -14.55 33.91 6.73
N TYR A 167 -13.31 34.32 7.01
CA TYR A 167 -13.04 35.54 7.77
C TYR A 167 -13.66 36.78 7.10
N LEU A 168 -13.37 36.99 5.81
CA LEU A 168 -13.87 38.13 5.05
C LEU A 168 -15.40 38.12 4.94
N LYS A 169 -15.99 36.97 4.73
CA LYS A 169 -17.46 36.83 4.66
C LYS A 169 -18.15 37.17 5.97
N ASN A 170 -17.49 36.91 7.09
CA ASN A 170 -18.03 37.25 8.42
C ASN A 170 -17.76 38.72 8.82
N SER A 171 -16.67 39.30 8.30
CA SER A 171 -16.23 40.64 8.70
C SER A 171 -16.80 41.75 7.80
N VAL A 172 -17.26 41.42 6.60
CA VAL A 172 -17.75 42.39 5.61
C VAL A 172 -19.27 42.32 5.50
N GLN A 173 -19.92 43.46 5.68
CA GLN A 173 -21.34 43.58 5.33
C GLN A 173 -21.48 43.78 3.80
N ALA A 174 -22.13 42.79 3.16
CA ALA A 174 -22.26 42.81 1.71
C ALA A 174 -23.18 43.94 1.22
N ASP A 175 -22.68 44.71 0.29
CA ASP A 175 -23.47 45.67 -0.50
C ASP A 175 -24.15 44.99 -1.71
N VAL A 176 -24.85 45.77 -2.56
CA VAL A 176 -25.58 45.25 -3.72
C VAL A 176 -24.64 44.58 -4.73
N GLU A 177 -23.44 45.17 -4.93
CA GLU A 177 -22.44 44.66 -5.87
C GLU A 177 -21.83 43.34 -5.38
N LEU A 178 -21.43 43.28 -4.11
CA LEU A 178 -20.89 42.06 -3.51
C LEU A 178 -21.91 40.92 -3.49
N ASN A 179 -23.19 41.22 -3.22
CA ASN A 179 -24.25 40.23 -3.31
C ASN A 179 -24.45 39.70 -4.75
N SER A 180 -24.30 40.56 -5.77
CA SER A 180 -24.31 40.14 -7.16
C SER A 180 -23.18 39.17 -7.48
N LEU A 181 -21.94 39.48 -7.03
CA LEU A 181 -20.77 38.61 -7.18
C LEU A 181 -20.96 37.26 -6.49
N TYR A 182 -21.53 37.23 -5.30
CA TYR A 182 -21.86 35.97 -4.60
C TYR A 182 -22.88 35.12 -5.36
N SER A 183 -23.86 35.78 -6.03
CA SER A 183 -24.83 35.10 -6.86
C SER A 183 -24.16 34.49 -8.10
N GLU A 184 -23.25 35.22 -8.73
CA GLU A 184 -22.45 34.73 -9.87
C GLU A 184 -21.55 33.55 -9.46
N GLU A 185 -20.89 33.64 -8.30
CA GLU A 185 -20.07 32.55 -7.74
C GLU A 185 -20.96 31.30 -7.54
N THR A 186 -22.11 31.45 -6.92
CA THR A 186 -23.03 30.34 -6.67
C THR A 186 -23.49 29.70 -7.99
N ALA A 187 -23.81 30.48 -9.01
CA ALA A 187 -24.16 29.95 -10.32
C ALA A 187 -23.00 29.19 -10.98
N LYS A 188 -21.77 29.69 -10.85
CA LYS A 188 -20.59 28.99 -11.36
C LYS A 188 -20.29 27.70 -10.63
N LEU A 189 -20.40 27.70 -9.31
CA LEU A 189 -20.25 26.48 -8.50
C LEU A 189 -21.32 25.44 -8.86
N ALA A 190 -22.55 25.84 -9.09
CA ALA A 190 -23.59 24.94 -9.57
C ALA A 190 -23.27 24.34 -10.96
N GLN A 191 -22.75 25.16 -11.89
CA GLN A 191 -22.27 24.66 -13.18
C GLN A 191 -21.13 23.62 -13.01
N ILE A 192 -20.15 23.90 -12.17
CA ILE A 192 -19.05 22.98 -11.90
C ILE A 192 -19.56 21.68 -11.28
N ALA A 193 -20.54 21.76 -10.36
CA ALA A 193 -21.13 20.61 -9.70
C ALA A 193 -21.81 19.63 -10.66
N GLU A 194 -22.28 20.07 -11.83
CA GLU A 194 -22.82 19.18 -12.87
C GLU A 194 -21.76 18.26 -13.48
N TYR A 195 -20.51 18.73 -13.49
CA TYR A 195 -19.36 17.99 -14.03
C TYR A 195 -18.54 17.26 -12.96
N THR A 196 -18.82 17.48 -11.69
CA THR A 196 -18.06 16.87 -10.60
C THR A 196 -18.85 15.79 -9.88
N SER A 197 -18.15 14.79 -9.36
CA SER A 197 -18.73 13.75 -8.52
C SER A 197 -17.75 13.39 -7.42
N THR A 198 -18.23 13.34 -6.19
CA THR A 198 -17.41 12.92 -5.06
C THR A 198 -17.43 11.41 -4.94
N VAL A 199 -16.25 10.83 -4.79
CA VAL A 199 -16.06 9.40 -4.53
C VAL A 199 -15.81 9.20 -3.05
N ASN A 200 -16.68 8.45 -2.40
CA ASN A 200 -16.56 8.13 -0.98
C ASN A 200 -16.04 6.72 -0.77
N ALA A 201 -15.29 6.51 0.31
CA ALA A 201 -14.86 5.19 0.74
C ALA A 201 -16.08 4.31 1.07
N LYS A 202 -16.15 3.11 0.50
CA LYS A 202 -17.24 2.17 0.79
C LYS A 202 -17.10 1.46 2.12
N MET A 203 -15.89 1.35 2.62
CA MET A 203 -15.55 0.66 3.86
C MET A 203 -14.40 1.36 4.58
N THR A 204 -14.26 1.12 5.86
CA THR A 204 -13.10 1.56 6.63
C THR A 204 -11.87 0.75 6.23
N GLY A 205 -10.76 1.41 5.90
CA GLY A 205 -9.54 0.76 5.46
C GLY A 205 -8.49 1.74 4.96
N LEU A 206 -7.54 1.21 4.20
CA LEU A 206 -6.52 2.00 3.51
C LEU A 206 -6.98 2.28 2.08
N VAL A 207 -6.77 3.51 1.63
CA VAL A 207 -7.07 3.91 0.26
C VAL A 207 -5.88 3.56 -0.64
N SER A 208 -6.16 2.96 -1.80
CA SER A 208 -5.19 2.83 -2.87
C SER A 208 -5.79 3.34 -4.19
N PHE A 209 -5.01 4.15 -4.89
CA PHE A 209 -5.33 4.62 -6.24
C PHE A 209 -4.62 3.78 -7.31
N TYR A 210 -3.83 2.80 -6.90
CA TYR A 210 -3.17 1.86 -7.79
C TYR A 210 -3.94 0.55 -7.87
N PHE A 211 -4.13 0.07 -9.08
CA PHE A 211 -4.80 -1.20 -9.36
C PHE A 211 -3.77 -2.20 -9.88
N ASP A 212 -3.70 -3.36 -9.26
CA ASP A 212 -2.86 -4.48 -9.71
C ASP A 212 -3.64 -5.44 -10.64
N GLY A 213 -4.95 -5.23 -10.79
CA GLY A 213 -5.84 -6.05 -11.62
C GLY A 213 -6.36 -7.30 -10.93
N TYR A 214 -5.98 -7.55 -9.68
CA TYR A 214 -6.41 -8.71 -8.91
C TYR A 214 -7.60 -8.43 -7.97
N GLU A 215 -8.03 -7.19 -7.83
CA GLU A 215 -9.06 -6.74 -6.88
C GLU A 215 -10.39 -7.49 -7.06
N LEU A 216 -10.70 -7.90 -8.29
CA LEU A 216 -11.93 -8.63 -8.61
C LEU A 216 -11.79 -10.16 -8.50
N VAL A 217 -10.55 -10.66 -8.57
CA VAL A 217 -10.26 -12.11 -8.62
C VAL A 217 -9.82 -12.62 -7.27
N LEU A 218 -8.92 -11.89 -6.58
CA LEU A 218 -8.35 -12.26 -5.28
C LEU A 218 -9.02 -11.49 -4.13
N ASN A 219 -10.34 -11.41 -4.16
CA ASN A 219 -11.14 -10.75 -3.14
C ASN A 219 -11.57 -11.74 -2.06
N GLY A 220 -11.49 -11.33 -0.79
CA GLY A 220 -11.88 -12.13 0.37
C GLY A 220 -13.31 -12.67 0.35
N GLU A 221 -14.22 -12.01 -0.37
CA GLU A 221 -15.60 -12.48 -0.55
C GLU A 221 -15.74 -13.68 -1.50
N LYS A 222 -14.71 -13.97 -2.31
CA LYS A 222 -14.72 -15.03 -3.34
C LYS A 222 -13.76 -16.17 -3.05
N LEU A 223 -13.33 -16.32 -1.79
CA LEU A 223 -12.36 -17.33 -1.37
C LEU A 223 -12.73 -18.76 -1.80
N ASP A 224 -14.01 -19.09 -1.79
CA ASP A 224 -14.52 -20.44 -2.13
C ASP A 224 -14.31 -20.80 -3.62
N VAL A 225 -14.06 -19.80 -4.47
CA VAL A 225 -13.88 -19.98 -5.93
C VAL A 225 -12.40 -19.88 -6.34
N VAL A 226 -11.53 -19.41 -5.44
CA VAL A 226 -10.10 -19.21 -5.71
C VAL A 226 -9.38 -20.56 -5.59
N SER A 227 -9.05 -21.17 -6.73
CA SER A 227 -8.17 -22.35 -6.80
C SER A 227 -6.78 -21.95 -7.33
N ALA A 228 -5.77 -22.81 -7.08
CA ALA A 228 -4.42 -22.61 -7.61
C ALA A 228 -4.38 -22.44 -9.13
N ASP A 229 -5.30 -23.09 -9.85
CA ASP A 229 -5.41 -23.00 -11.30
C ASP A 229 -6.02 -21.66 -11.75
N VAL A 230 -7.00 -21.14 -11.01
CA VAL A 230 -7.59 -19.82 -11.25
C VAL A 230 -6.54 -18.72 -11.03
N ILE A 231 -5.74 -18.83 -9.97
CA ILE A 231 -4.64 -17.90 -9.69
C ILE A 231 -3.61 -17.92 -10.84
N LYS A 232 -3.20 -19.09 -11.30
CA LYS A 232 -2.25 -19.21 -12.43
C LYS A 232 -2.79 -18.63 -13.74
N LEU A 233 -4.05 -18.88 -14.06
CA LEU A 233 -4.71 -18.32 -15.25
C LEU A 233 -4.84 -16.79 -15.17
N SER A 234 -5.13 -16.26 -14.01
CA SER A 234 -5.20 -14.83 -13.73
C SER A 234 -3.86 -14.14 -13.94
N LEU A 235 -2.78 -14.73 -13.41
CA LEU A 235 -1.40 -14.24 -13.58
C LEU A 235 -0.95 -14.19 -15.06
N ILE A 236 -1.38 -15.13 -15.89
CA ILE A 236 -1.05 -15.18 -17.32
C ILE A 236 -1.74 -14.02 -18.07
N HIS A 237 -2.98 -13.70 -17.73
CA HIS A 237 -3.74 -12.64 -18.41
C HIS A 237 -3.29 -11.23 -18.07
N ILE A 238 -2.69 -11.01 -16.91
CA ILE A 238 -2.18 -9.69 -16.47
C ILE A 238 -0.77 -9.44 -16.98
N SER A 239 0.02 -10.48 -17.24
CA SER A 239 1.38 -10.36 -17.76
C SER A 239 1.46 -10.09 -19.28
N GLU A 240 0.36 -10.18 -20.03
CA GLU A 240 0.29 -9.76 -21.43
C GLU A 240 -0.32 -8.34 -21.51
N PRO A 241 0.52 -7.28 -21.67
CA PRO A 241 -0.01 -6.00 -22.05
C PRO A 241 -0.61 -6.15 -23.45
N THR A 242 -1.92 -5.97 -23.58
CA THR A 242 -2.58 -5.90 -24.89
C THR A 242 -1.97 -4.73 -25.66
N ARG A 243 -0.95 -5.05 -26.46
CA ARG A 243 -0.44 -4.18 -27.52
C ARG A 243 -1.54 -4.08 -28.56
N ARG A 244 -2.44 -3.13 -28.42
CA ARG A 244 -3.29 -2.71 -29.52
C ARG A 244 -2.45 -1.86 -30.45
N SER A 245 -2.14 -2.47 -31.60
CA SER A 245 -1.66 -1.80 -32.81
C SER A 245 -2.73 -0.83 -33.35
#